data_0fffd96acc18a7b4fa9189b03bbfb64c
#
_entry.id   0fffd96acc18a7b4fa9189b03bbfb64c
#
_cell.length_a   1.000
_cell.length_b   1.000
_cell.length_c   1.000
_cell.angle_alpha   90.00
_cell.angle_beta   90.00
_cell.angle_gamma   90.00
#
_symmetry.space_group_name_H-M   'P 1'
#
loop_
_entity.id
_entity.type
_entity.pdbx_description
1 polymer ?
#
loop_
_entity_poly.entity_id
_entity_poly.type
_entity_poly.pdbx_seq_one_letter_code
_entity_poly.pdbx_strand_id
1 'polypeptide(L)'
;MRYLFFFLILASSLLSAKQSERYYQTQYADKIGGRTEVVMKDGTRCDIVTSTHAIEVDFAKKWAEAIGQSLNYSLNTGKRAGIALILETQSDYKHLLKLNTVIRHHGLKIDVYPLYGSDYQTPTIKSGTKAFWLTSSGKTHNSSCRYYGTTKSGRYTDNPSKDKCKVCGG
;
A
#
# COMPACT_ATOMS: atom_id res chain seq x y z
N MET A 1 -56.75 -24.09 -13.21
CA MET A 1 -56.16 -22.89 -12.62
C MET A 1 -54.76 -23.22 -12.13
N ARG A 2 -53.72 -22.77 -12.84
CA ARG A 2 -52.31 -22.98 -12.48
C ARG A 2 -51.82 -21.68 -11.89
N TYR A 3 -51.52 -21.64 -10.57
CA TYR A 3 -50.90 -20.50 -9.89
C TYR A 3 -49.42 -20.53 -10.15
N LEU A 4 -48.91 -19.54 -10.90
CA LEU A 4 -47.49 -19.28 -11.14
C LEU A 4 -46.96 -18.48 -9.94
N PHE A 5 -46.20 -19.12 -9.06
CA PHE A 5 -45.48 -18.43 -7.98
C PHE A 5 -44.23 -17.79 -8.57
N PHE A 6 -44.26 -16.48 -8.72
CA PHE A 6 -43.07 -15.68 -9.01
C PHE A 6 -42.22 -15.53 -7.71
N PHE A 7 -41.15 -16.26 -7.62
CA PHE A 7 -40.12 -16.03 -6.60
C PHE A 7 -39.31 -14.80 -6.99
N LEU A 8 -39.58 -13.69 -6.33
CA LEU A 8 -38.76 -12.47 -6.44
C LEU A 8 -37.50 -12.67 -5.60
N ILE A 9 -36.36 -13.03 -6.23
CA ILE A 9 -35.05 -13.08 -5.57
C ILE A 9 -34.59 -11.63 -5.41
N LEU A 10 -34.73 -11.06 -4.20
CA LEU A 10 -34.10 -9.82 -3.81
C LEU A 10 -32.59 -10.10 -3.70
N ALA A 11 -31.83 -9.73 -4.73
CA ALA A 11 -30.39 -9.65 -4.64
C ALA A 11 -30.03 -8.43 -3.78
N SER A 12 -29.87 -8.65 -2.48
CA SER A 12 -29.28 -7.65 -1.58
C SER A 12 -27.80 -7.51 -1.94
N SER A 13 -27.46 -6.47 -2.71
CA SER A 13 -26.08 -6.03 -2.88
C SER A 13 -25.60 -5.56 -1.51
N LEU A 14 -24.78 -6.38 -0.84
CA LEU A 14 -24.00 -5.98 0.33
C LEU A 14 -23.00 -4.90 -0.11
N LEU A 15 -23.41 -3.65 0.00
CA LEU A 15 -22.50 -2.52 -0.14
C LEU A 15 -21.53 -2.59 1.05
N SER A 16 -20.30 -3.06 0.83
CA SER A 16 -19.28 -3.07 1.87
C SER A 16 -19.02 -1.61 2.29
N ALA A 17 -19.31 -1.28 3.53
CA ALA A 17 -19.05 0.05 4.06
C ALA A 17 -17.53 0.26 4.10
N LYS A 18 -17.08 1.39 3.55
CA LYS A 18 -15.69 1.80 3.58
C LYS A 18 -15.23 1.93 5.03
N GLN A 19 -14.14 1.26 5.38
CA GLN A 19 -13.61 1.28 6.74
C GLN A 19 -12.91 2.62 7.03
N SER A 20 -12.99 3.09 8.29
CA SER A 20 -12.29 4.30 8.72
C SER A 20 -10.79 4.04 8.92
N GLU A 21 -9.98 5.10 8.87
CA GLU A 21 -8.56 5.05 9.22
C GLU A 21 -8.36 4.45 10.63
N ARG A 22 -9.19 4.88 11.59
CA ARG A 22 -9.17 4.36 12.96
C ARG A 22 -9.40 2.84 13.04
N TYR A 23 -10.21 2.28 12.15
CA TYR A 23 -10.38 0.83 12.06
C TYR A 23 -9.04 0.15 11.74
N TYR A 24 -8.34 0.61 10.70
CA TYR A 24 -7.03 0.05 10.32
C TYR A 24 -5.97 0.29 11.39
N GLN A 25 -5.96 1.48 12.00
CA GLN A 25 -5.07 1.85 13.09
C GLN A 25 -5.20 0.88 14.27
N THR A 26 -6.44 0.64 14.74
CA THR A 26 -6.71 -0.27 15.87
C THR A 26 -6.30 -1.70 15.54
N GLN A 27 -6.73 -2.22 14.38
CA GLN A 27 -6.39 -3.60 13.96
C GLN A 27 -4.88 -3.80 13.85
N TYR A 28 -4.17 -2.82 13.32
CA TYR A 28 -2.72 -2.92 13.16
C TYR A 28 -2.00 -2.77 14.50
N ALA A 29 -2.42 -1.83 15.36
CA ALA A 29 -1.87 -1.66 16.70
C ALA A 29 -2.00 -2.94 17.54
N ASP A 30 -3.18 -3.57 17.55
CA ASP A 30 -3.43 -4.83 18.26
C ASP A 30 -2.49 -5.94 17.77
N LYS A 31 -2.31 -6.04 16.44
CA LYS A 31 -1.45 -7.04 15.83
C LYS A 31 0.02 -6.91 16.24
N ILE A 32 0.52 -5.68 16.42
CA ILE A 32 1.95 -5.41 16.69
C ILE A 32 2.24 -5.04 18.16
N GLY A 33 1.22 -5.06 19.03
CA GLY A 33 1.35 -4.67 20.44
C GLY A 33 1.66 -3.18 20.64
N GLY A 34 1.05 -2.32 19.79
CA GLY A 34 1.23 -0.88 19.82
C GLY A 34 0.18 -0.16 20.67
N ARG A 35 0.54 1.00 21.22
CA ARG A 35 -0.40 1.93 21.85
C ARG A 35 -0.85 2.96 20.82
N THR A 36 -2.16 3.22 20.74
CA THR A 36 -2.74 4.19 19.80
C THR A 36 -2.86 5.59 20.40
N GLU A 37 -2.93 6.60 19.54
CA GLU A 37 -3.28 7.98 19.90
C GLU A 37 -2.37 8.58 20.98
N VAL A 38 -1.07 8.34 20.91
CA VAL A 38 -0.11 8.80 21.92
C VAL A 38 0.24 10.26 21.70
N VAL A 39 -0.10 11.12 22.68
CA VAL A 39 0.22 12.55 22.65
C VAL A 39 1.72 12.75 22.86
N MET A 40 2.34 13.51 21.96
CA MET A 40 3.76 13.85 21.99
C MET A 40 4.02 15.12 22.82
N LYS A 41 5.31 15.42 23.08
CA LYS A 41 5.69 16.62 23.87
C LYS A 41 5.37 17.92 23.15
N ASP A 42 5.33 17.93 21.84
CA ASP A 42 4.98 19.07 21.00
C ASP A 42 3.46 19.25 20.79
N GLY A 43 2.64 18.43 21.46
CA GLY A 43 1.19 18.42 21.36
C GLY A 43 0.63 17.67 20.15
N THR A 44 1.47 17.17 19.26
CA THR A 44 1.02 16.28 18.16
C THR A 44 0.64 14.91 18.70
N ARG A 45 -0.09 14.11 17.94
CA ARG A 45 -0.62 12.82 18.34
C ARG A 45 -0.20 11.75 17.36
N CYS A 46 0.67 10.85 17.82
CA CYS A 46 1.15 9.72 17.03
C CYS A 46 0.11 8.60 17.02
N ASP A 47 -0.19 8.08 15.86
CA ASP A 47 -1.23 7.06 15.69
C ASP A 47 -0.90 5.76 16.40
N ILE A 48 0.34 5.26 16.25
CA ILE A 48 0.77 4.03 16.94
C ILE A 48 2.20 4.18 17.45
N VAL A 49 2.41 3.87 18.73
CA VAL A 49 3.74 3.79 19.32
C VAL A 49 3.99 2.37 19.85
N THR A 50 5.04 1.73 19.37
CA THR A 50 5.55 0.44 19.85
C THR A 50 6.81 0.63 20.71
N SER A 51 7.46 -0.45 21.11
CA SER A 51 8.78 -0.40 21.77
C SER A 51 9.86 0.20 20.85
N THR A 52 9.76 0.02 19.52
CA THR A 52 10.80 0.37 18.55
C THR A 52 10.39 1.44 17.55
N HIS A 53 9.11 1.64 17.29
CA HIS A 53 8.62 2.51 16.22
C HIS A 53 7.59 3.53 16.71
N ALA A 54 7.59 4.68 16.04
CA ALA A 54 6.49 5.64 16.05
C ALA A 54 5.92 5.67 14.62
N ILE A 55 4.63 5.31 14.48
CA ILE A 55 4.02 4.96 13.20
C ILE A 55 2.85 5.89 12.92
N GLU A 56 2.84 6.48 11.75
CA GLU A 56 1.70 7.17 11.14
C GLU A 56 0.85 6.18 10.36
N VAL A 57 -0.47 6.28 10.50
CA VAL A 57 -1.44 5.46 9.75
C VAL A 57 -2.23 6.38 8.85
N ASP A 58 -2.17 6.19 7.53
CA ASP A 58 -2.91 7.05 6.62
C ASP A 58 -3.31 6.32 5.33
N PHE A 59 -4.38 6.81 4.70
CA PHE A 59 -4.78 6.34 3.38
C PHE A 59 -3.72 6.65 2.32
N ALA A 60 -3.57 5.76 1.37
CA ALA A 60 -2.53 5.83 0.34
C ALA A 60 -2.44 7.17 -0.40
N LYS A 61 -3.55 7.90 -0.54
CA LYS A 61 -3.58 9.22 -1.19
C LYS A 61 -2.79 10.28 -0.44
N LYS A 62 -2.67 10.16 0.88
CA LYS A 62 -1.94 11.08 1.77
C LYS A 62 -0.49 10.66 2.03
N TRP A 63 0.06 9.78 1.23
CA TRP A 63 1.40 9.23 1.38
C TRP A 63 2.51 10.29 1.60
N ALA A 64 2.37 11.48 1.02
CA ALA A 64 3.36 12.56 1.15
C ALA A 64 3.28 13.26 2.52
N GLU A 65 2.08 13.41 3.07
CA GLU A 65 1.84 13.96 4.41
C GLU A 65 2.38 13.00 5.47
N ALA A 66 2.14 11.72 5.31
CA ALA A 66 2.60 10.66 6.21
C ALA A 66 4.13 10.64 6.39
N ILE A 67 4.92 11.05 5.38
CA ILE A 67 6.37 11.20 5.50
C ILE A 67 6.71 12.22 6.59
N GLY A 68 6.13 13.43 6.52
CA GLY A 68 6.40 14.49 7.48
C GLY A 68 6.00 14.12 8.90
N GLN A 69 4.79 13.55 9.06
CA GLN A 69 4.25 13.13 10.36
C GLN A 69 5.08 12.01 10.99
N SER A 70 5.42 10.96 10.24
CA SER A 70 6.26 9.86 10.75
C SER A 70 7.64 10.32 11.20
N LEU A 71 8.26 11.24 10.49
CA LEU A 71 9.55 11.82 10.87
C LEU A 71 9.43 12.69 12.13
N ASN A 72 8.37 13.49 12.26
CA ASN A 72 8.10 14.27 13.46
C ASN A 72 7.90 13.37 14.69
N TYR A 73 7.14 12.28 14.56
CA TYR A 73 6.94 11.33 15.65
C TYR A 73 8.24 10.60 16.03
N SER A 74 9.06 10.27 15.05
CA SER A 74 10.40 9.71 15.28
C SER A 74 11.28 10.67 16.10
N LEU A 75 11.28 11.96 15.73
CA LEU A 75 12.01 13.01 16.46
C LEU A 75 11.53 13.12 17.91
N ASN A 76 10.22 13.16 18.16
CA ASN A 76 9.63 13.31 19.49
C ASN A 76 9.85 12.11 20.40
N THR A 77 9.95 10.91 19.84
CA THR A 77 10.02 9.65 20.59
C THR A 77 11.41 9.03 20.66
N GLY A 78 12.33 9.45 19.80
CA GLY A 78 13.61 8.78 19.59
C GLY A 78 13.50 7.38 18.97
N LYS A 79 12.31 7.00 18.50
CA LYS A 79 12.03 5.70 17.87
C LYS A 79 12.15 5.79 16.34
N ARG A 80 12.21 4.63 15.68
CA ARG A 80 12.20 4.58 14.21
C ARG A 80 10.87 5.11 13.67
N ALA A 81 10.95 5.88 12.59
CA ALA A 81 9.77 6.31 11.87
C ALA A 81 9.13 5.12 11.13
N GLY A 82 7.81 5.03 11.17
CA GLY A 82 7.04 4.07 10.40
C GLY A 82 5.84 4.72 9.72
N ILE A 83 5.41 4.17 8.59
CA ILE A 83 4.18 4.54 7.91
C ILE A 83 3.38 3.28 7.62
N ALA A 84 2.20 3.17 8.21
CA ALA A 84 1.21 2.14 7.90
C ALA A 84 0.26 2.69 6.82
N LEU A 85 0.52 2.37 5.56
CA LEU A 85 -0.19 2.94 4.41
C LEU A 85 -1.39 2.08 4.02
N ILE A 86 -2.61 2.63 4.12
CA ILE A 86 -3.86 1.94 3.81
C ILE A 86 -4.10 1.98 2.29
N LEU A 87 -4.16 0.80 1.67
CA LEU A 87 -4.50 0.59 0.28
C LEU A 87 -5.90 -0.06 0.22
N GLU A 88 -6.91 0.70 -0.15
CA GLU A 88 -8.28 0.18 -0.23
C GLU A 88 -8.55 -0.53 -1.56
N THR A 89 -7.93 -0.04 -2.62
CA THR A 89 -8.13 -0.55 -3.98
C THR A 89 -6.80 -0.76 -4.70
N GLN A 90 -6.83 -1.53 -5.78
CA GLN A 90 -5.66 -1.74 -6.65
C GLN A 90 -5.08 -0.43 -7.18
N SER A 91 -5.92 0.60 -7.41
CA SER A 91 -5.45 1.91 -7.89
C SER A 91 -4.58 2.65 -6.87
N ASP A 92 -4.62 2.29 -5.58
CA ASP A 92 -3.82 2.90 -4.52
C ASP A 92 -2.36 2.45 -4.54
N TYR A 93 -2.07 1.33 -5.18
CA TYR A 93 -0.71 0.79 -5.29
C TYR A 93 0.31 1.80 -5.88
N LYS A 94 -0.14 2.66 -6.80
CA LYS A 94 0.70 3.75 -7.34
C LYS A 94 1.23 4.70 -6.26
N HIS A 95 0.49 4.91 -5.17
CA HIS A 95 0.89 5.78 -4.05
C HIS A 95 1.95 5.10 -3.19
N LEU A 96 1.81 3.80 -2.93
CA LEU A 96 2.85 3.00 -2.26
C LEU A 96 4.17 3.03 -3.05
N LEU A 97 4.10 2.92 -4.38
CA LEU A 97 5.30 3.04 -5.22
C LEU A 97 5.95 4.42 -5.14
N LYS A 98 5.14 5.50 -5.13
CA LYS A 98 5.65 6.87 -4.97
C LYS A 98 6.33 7.05 -3.62
N LEU A 99 5.67 6.63 -2.52
CA LEU A 99 6.22 6.66 -1.16
C LEU A 99 7.59 5.96 -1.10
N ASN A 100 7.66 4.71 -1.53
CA ASN A 100 8.89 3.93 -1.53
C ASN A 100 9.99 4.55 -2.43
N THR A 101 9.60 5.20 -3.53
CA THR A 101 10.56 5.88 -4.43
C THR A 101 11.19 7.09 -3.74
N VAL A 102 10.37 7.93 -3.07
CA VAL A 102 10.85 9.11 -2.34
C VAL A 102 11.75 8.69 -1.17
N ILE A 103 11.30 7.73 -0.35
CA ILE A 103 12.08 7.20 0.78
C ILE A 103 13.46 6.73 0.31
N ARG A 104 13.53 5.90 -0.73
CA ARG A 104 14.80 5.40 -1.25
C ARG A 104 15.68 6.48 -1.88
N HIS A 105 15.09 7.38 -2.66
CA HIS A 105 15.82 8.44 -3.35
C HIS A 105 16.52 9.39 -2.36
N HIS A 106 15.84 9.72 -1.26
CA HIS A 106 16.35 10.64 -0.24
C HIS A 106 17.03 9.94 0.95
N GLY A 107 17.10 8.61 0.95
CA GLY A 107 17.72 7.84 2.03
C GLY A 107 17.01 7.97 3.38
N LEU A 108 15.67 8.20 3.37
CA LEU A 108 14.89 8.38 4.60
C LEU A 108 14.84 7.07 5.41
N LYS A 109 15.01 7.18 6.71
CA LYS A 109 14.95 6.05 7.66
C LYS A 109 13.51 5.78 8.10
N ILE A 110 12.64 5.41 7.16
CA ILE A 110 11.22 5.15 7.39
C ILE A 110 10.90 3.72 6.95
N ASP A 111 10.28 2.95 7.85
CA ASP A 111 9.75 1.62 7.52
C ASP A 111 8.30 1.74 7.04
N VAL A 112 7.96 1.06 5.94
CA VAL A 112 6.62 1.13 5.34
C VAL A 112 5.89 -0.20 5.49
N TYR A 113 4.65 -0.13 5.99
CA TYR A 113 3.77 -1.26 6.27
C TYR A 113 2.48 -1.12 5.46
N PRO A 114 2.32 -1.79 4.30
CA PRO A 114 1.08 -1.75 3.56
C PRO A 114 -0.05 -2.45 4.31
N LEU A 115 -1.17 -1.74 4.52
CA LEU A 115 -2.41 -2.29 5.06
C LEU A 115 -3.42 -2.41 3.92
N TYR A 116 -3.96 -3.62 3.71
CA TYR A 116 -4.86 -3.88 2.59
C TYR A 116 -6.31 -3.89 3.06
N GLY A 117 -7.15 -3.07 2.43
CA GLY A 117 -8.60 -3.09 2.64
C GLY A 117 -9.27 -4.33 2.02
N SER A 118 -10.52 -4.58 2.41
CA SER A 118 -11.31 -5.73 1.91
C SER A 118 -11.45 -5.73 0.38
N ASP A 119 -11.50 -4.55 -0.23
CA ASP A 119 -11.67 -4.38 -1.67
C ASP A 119 -10.35 -4.37 -2.44
N TYR A 120 -9.22 -4.44 -1.72
CA TYR A 120 -7.92 -4.55 -2.35
C TYR A 120 -7.72 -5.96 -2.91
N GLN A 121 -7.78 -6.06 -4.22
CA GLN A 121 -7.44 -7.28 -4.93
C GLN A 121 -5.92 -7.33 -5.09
N THR A 122 -5.25 -8.16 -4.32
CA THR A 122 -3.84 -8.46 -4.61
C THR A 122 -3.77 -8.93 -6.06
N PRO A 123 -2.88 -8.34 -6.90
CA PRO A 123 -2.74 -8.82 -8.25
C PRO A 123 -2.51 -10.32 -8.21
N THR A 124 -3.49 -11.08 -8.66
CA THR A 124 -3.31 -12.53 -8.80
C THR A 124 -2.25 -12.69 -9.87
N ILE A 125 -1.04 -13.01 -9.48
CA ILE A 125 -0.02 -13.47 -10.42
C ILE A 125 -0.61 -14.75 -10.99
N LYS A 126 -1.22 -14.65 -12.18
CA LYS A 126 -1.71 -15.85 -12.89
C LYS A 126 -0.51 -16.76 -13.00
N SER A 127 -0.63 -17.97 -12.48
CA SER A 127 0.37 -19.04 -12.69
C SER A 127 0.68 -19.07 -14.19
N GLY A 128 1.91 -18.72 -14.56
CA GLY A 128 2.31 -18.48 -15.95
C GLY A 128 2.62 -17.04 -16.33
N THR A 129 2.45 -16.06 -15.41
CA THR A 129 2.87 -14.67 -15.68
C THR A 129 4.40 -14.62 -15.61
N LYS A 130 5.02 -14.30 -16.73
CA LYS A 130 6.48 -14.16 -16.83
C LYS A 130 6.96 -13.10 -15.83
N ALA A 131 8.12 -13.35 -15.21
CA ALA A 131 8.62 -12.54 -14.09
C ALA A 131 8.88 -11.08 -14.44
N PHE A 132 9.12 -10.77 -15.72
CA PHE A 132 9.52 -9.45 -16.15
C PHE A 132 8.74 -8.98 -17.38
N TRP A 133 8.58 -7.64 -17.48
CA TRP A 133 8.17 -6.94 -18.68
C TRP A 133 9.40 -6.27 -19.31
N LEU A 134 9.76 -6.66 -20.52
CA LEU A 134 10.85 -6.08 -21.29
C LEU A 134 10.27 -5.10 -22.31
N THR A 135 10.60 -3.81 -22.17
CA THR A 135 10.18 -2.78 -23.12
C THR A 135 10.95 -2.88 -24.44
N SER A 136 10.42 -2.27 -25.50
CA SER A 136 11.13 -2.16 -26.77
C SER A 136 12.47 -1.41 -26.68
N SER A 137 12.61 -0.51 -25.69
CA SER A 137 13.88 0.17 -25.40
C SER A 137 14.86 -0.69 -24.57
N GLY A 138 14.56 -1.95 -24.31
CA GLY A 138 15.41 -2.89 -23.59
C GLY A 138 15.33 -2.82 -22.07
N LYS A 139 14.49 -1.96 -21.46
CA LYS A 139 14.36 -1.87 -20.01
C LYS A 139 13.48 -2.98 -19.45
N THR A 140 13.97 -3.59 -18.38
CA THR A 140 13.26 -4.64 -17.64
C THR A 140 12.50 -4.05 -16.45
N HIS A 141 11.26 -4.49 -16.28
CA HIS A 141 10.38 -4.15 -15.16
C HIS A 141 9.89 -5.44 -14.50
N ASN A 142 9.96 -5.53 -13.19
CA ASN A 142 9.36 -6.62 -12.43
C ASN A 142 7.85 -6.42 -12.25
N SER A 143 7.13 -7.44 -11.78
CA SER A 143 5.66 -7.42 -11.62
C SER A 143 5.13 -6.36 -10.65
N SER A 144 5.97 -5.81 -9.78
CA SER A 144 5.61 -4.72 -8.86
C SER A 144 5.78 -3.32 -9.47
N CYS A 145 6.29 -3.23 -10.69
CA CYS A 145 6.54 -1.95 -11.34
C CYS A 145 5.29 -1.39 -12.01
N ARG A 146 5.01 -0.08 -11.83
CA ARG A 146 3.91 0.60 -12.53
C ARG A 146 4.00 0.52 -14.06
N TYR A 147 5.18 0.24 -14.60
CA TYR A 147 5.40 0.09 -16.03
C TYR A 147 5.33 -1.36 -16.52
N TYR A 148 5.05 -2.31 -15.62
CA TYR A 148 4.90 -3.71 -15.99
C TYR A 148 3.67 -3.91 -16.86
N GLY A 149 3.86 -4.35 -18.09
CA GLY A 149 2.78 -4.58 -19.06
C GLY A 149 2.03 -3.33 -19.54
N THR A 150 2.45 -2.11 -19.13
CA THR A 150 1.69 -0.88 -19.41
C THR A 150 2.30 0.03 -20.46
N THR A 151 3.50 -0.25 -20.92
CA THR A 151 4.14 0.52 -22.00
C THR A 151 3.61 0.11 -23.36
N LYS A 152 3.53 1.07 -24.32
CA LYS A 152 2.94 0.86 -25.67
C LYS A 152 3.52 -0.33 -26.43
N SER A 153 4.78 -0.69 -26.15
CA SER A 153 5.45 -1.82 -26.77
C SER A 153 6.39 -2.50 -25.79
N GLY A 154 6.36 -3.82 -25.79
CA GLY A 154 7.16 -4.67 -24.93
C GLY A 154 6.67 -6.12 -24.98
N ARG A 155 7.32 -6.98 -24.22
CA ARG A 155 6.93 -8.39 -24.07
C ARG A 155 7.19 -8.91 -22.69
N TYR A 156 6.40 -9.86 -22.25
CA TYR A 156 6.67 -10.61 -21.03
C TYR A 156 7.82 -11.60 -21.23
N THR A 157 8.73 -11.70 -20.27
CA THR A 157 9.91 -12.57 -20.33
C THR A 157 10.32 -13.06 -18.94
N ASP A 158 10.94 -14.22 -18.87
CA ASP A 158 11.60 -14.73 -17.67
C ASP A 158 13.10 -14.37 -17.64
N ASN A 159 13.62 -13.82 -18.76
CA ASN A 159 15.00 -13.40 -18.89
C ASN A 159 15.09 -11.87 -18.84
N PRO A 160 15.45 -11.28 -17.69
CA PRO A 160 15.63 -9.84 -17.58
C PRO A 160 16.83 -9.38 -18.42
N SER A 161 16.73 -8.20 -19.01
CA SER A 161 17.89 -7.56 -19.64
C SER A 161 18.83 -6.99 -18.57
N LYS A 162 20.06 -6.64 -18.98
CA LYS A 162 21.02 -5.94 -18.10
C LYS A 162 20.53 -4.53 -17.75
N ASP A 163 19.68 -3.93 -18.60
CA ASP A 163 19.11 -2.60 -18.42
C ASP A 163 17.87 -2.66 -17.52
N LYS A 164 18.09 -2.36 -16.25
CA LYS A 164 17.05 -2.43 -15.22
C LYS A 164 16.30 -1.11 -15.08
N CYS A 165 15.01 -1.17 -14.85
CA CYS A 165 14.22 0.01 -14.54
C CYS A 165 14.72 0.66 -13.24
N LYS A 166 15.03 1.97 -13.29
CA LYS A 166 15.48 2.72 -12.11
C LYS A 166 14.42 2.83 -11.00
N VAL A 167 13.14 2.58 -11.31
CA VAL A 167 12.02 2.65 -10.35
C VAL A 167 11.86 1.35 -9.57
N CYS A 168 12.00 0.20 -10.22
CA CYS A 168 11.76 -1.10 -9.58
C CYS A 168 12.99 -2.00 -9.46
N GLY A 169 14.12 -1.59 -10.02
CA GLY A 169 15.35 -2.38 -10.00
C GLY A 169 15.38 -3.54 -11.00
N GLY A 170 14.36 -3.64 -11.87
CA GLY A 170 14.24 -4.69 -12.89
C GLY A 170 13.73 -5.99 -12.36
#